data_3d2798a9687445758479aca65653d753
#
_entry.id   3d2798a9687445758479aca65653d753
#
_cell.length_a   1.000
_cell.length_b   1.000
_cell.length_c   1.000
_cell.angle_alpha   90.00
_cell.angle_beta   90.00
_cell.angle_gamma   90.00
#
_symmetry.space_group_name_H-M   'P 1'
#
loop_
_entity.id
_entity.type
_entity.pdbx_description
1 polymer ?
#
loop_
_entity_poly.entity_id
_entity_poly.type
_entity_poly.pdbx_seq_one_letter_code
_entity_poly.pdbx_strand_id
1 'polypeptide(L)'
;MNRTLLSLLSVLLVSAFPSKSFAQLMAAKDGPIVYGHHHLNTANMAAQKKFFVDTLGGKLVTIGTNNTEIVEFPNVLIFFRQAQAPTGGTRGTTVNHIGFSVPDLRPMVAKVKANGFQMITSTEAPGREVKDDIAGPLQPGGASIAFALGPDDVKVEFVEVKQQTVPITMHHVHFFNPKNTDMQAWYVKTFGAKPRSGGAFPAGDLPGVALNFSPSTDPVVATQGRALDHIGFEVKDLEAFCKKLEADGIKLAVPYRKVPALGIAIAFITDPWGTYIEMTEGLDKVP
;
A
#
# COMPACT_ATOMS: atom_id res chain seq x y z
N MET A 1 -5.81 73.02 24.38
CA MET A 1 -6.55 72.01 23.58
C MET A 1 -5.58 70.90 23.24
N ASN A 2 -5.48 69.89 24.10
CA ASN A 2 -4.63 68.69 23.89
C ASN A 2 -5.45 67.62 23.25
N ARG A 3 -5.04 67.13 22.06
CA ARG A 3 -5.60 65.94 21.40
C ARG A 3 -4.65 64.74 21.61
N THR A 4 -5.06 63.85 22.46
CA THR A 4 -4.37 62.56 22.70
C THR A 4 -4.77 61.60 21.58
N LEU A 5 -3.79 61.17 20.79
CA LEU A 5 -3.96 60.03 19.81
C LEU A 5 -3.87 58.71 20.57
N LEU A 6 -4.94 57.94 20.57
CA LEU A 6 -4.93 56.52 20.97
C LEU A 6 -4.54 55.68 19.76
N SER A 7 -3.37 55.05 19.81
CA SER A 7 -2.95 54.03 18.85
C SER A 7 -3.51 52.68 19.27
N LEU A 8 -4.46 52.15 18.48
CA LEU A 8 -4.89 50.76 18.62
C LEU A 8 -3.84 49.82 18.00
N LEU A 9 -3.21 49.02 18.85
CA LEU A 9 -2.32 47.95 18.46
C LEU A 9 -3.16 46.70 18.24
N SER A 10 -3.43 46.34 16.98
CA SER A 10 -4.12 45.08 16.60
C SER A 10 -3.14 43.94 16.69
N VAL A 11 -3.25 43.12 17.74
CA VAL A 11 -2.52 41.85 17.84
C VAL A 11 -3.21 40.82 16.97
N LEU A 12 -2.60 40.44 15.83
CA LEU A 12 -3.02 39.27 15.04
C LEU A 12 -2.61 38.03 15.83
N LEU A 13 -3.59 37.35 16.43
CA LEU A 13 -3.42 35.99 16.92
C LEU A 13 -3.37 35.05 15.69
N VAL A 14 -2.17 34.63 15.28
CA VAL A 14 -1.99 33.52 14.37
C VAL A 14 -2.24 32.26 15.18
N SER A 15 -3.45 31.70 15.08
CA SER A 15 -3.77 30.38 15.58
C SER A 15 -3.05 29.34 14.70
N ALA A 16 -1.92 28.83 15.19
CA ALA A 16 -1.28 27.64 14.62
C ALA A 16 -2.21 26.44 14.87
N PHE A 17 -3.00 26.11 13.87
CA PHE A 17 -3.65 24.79 13.87
C PHE A 17 -2.56 23.72 13.78
N PRO A 18 -2.56 22.71 14.65
CA PRO A 18 -1.63 21.61 14.51
C PRO A 18 -1.93 20.95 13.16
N SER A 19 -0.96 21.01 12.24
CA SER A 19 -1.00 20.25 11.01
C SER A 19 -1.05 18.77 11.40
N LYS A 20 -2.20 18.12 11.22
CA LYS A 20 -2.30 16.68 11.37
C LYS A 20 -1.32 16.08 10.37
N SER A 21 -0.29 15.41 10.86
CA SER A 21 0.61 14.61 10.05
C SER A 21 -0.22 13.52 9.37
N PHE A 22 -0.37 13.59 8.05
CA PHE A 22 -1.30 12.74 7.27
C PHE A 22 -0.67 11.47 6.72
N ALA A 23 0.59 11.19 7.07
CA ALA A 23 1.28 10.02 6.56
C ALA A 23 2.03 9.35 7.71
N GLN A 24 1.45 8.31 8.25
CA GLN A 24 2.12 7.41 9.19
C GLN A 24 1.53 6.02 9.03
N LEU A 25 2.38 4.99 9.13
CA LEU A 25 1.93 3.64 9.35
C LEU A 25 1.08 3.59 10.62
N MET A 26 0.08 2.73 10.66
CA MET A 26 -0.57 2.40 11.92
C MET A 26 0.49 1.86 12.87
N ALA A 27 0.57 2.43 14.06
CA ALA A 27 1.54 1.95 15.04
C ALA A 27 1.23 0.50 15.40
N ALA A 28 2.27 -0.33 15.53
CA ALA A 28 2.14 -1.74 15.94
C ALA A 28 1.53 -1.93 17.34
N LYS A 29 1.15 -0.85 18.03
CA LYS A 29 0.32 -0.89 19.27
C LYS A 29 -1.12 -1.35 19.03
N ASP A 30 -1.64 -1.18 17.81
CA ASP A 30 -3.03 -1.54 17.46
C ASP A 30 -3.18 -3.04 17.09
N GLY A 31 -2.06 -3.76 17.12
CA GLY A 31 -1.92 -5.20 16.92
C GLY A 31 -0.44 -5.56 16.88
N PRO A 32 -0.04 -6.81 17.07
CA PRO A 32 1.37 -7.19 16.98
C PRO A 32 1.92 -7.05 15.55
N ILE A 33 1.05 -6.96 14.56
CA ILE A 33 1.38 -6.87 13.13
C ILE A 33 0.42 -5.87 12.49
N VAL A 34 0.99 -4.90 11.75
CA VAL A 34 0.24 -3.94 10.93
C VAL A 34 0.80 -3.95 9.51
N TYR A 35 0.08 -3.37 8.56
CA TYR A 35 0.62 -3.22 7.20
C TYR A 35 1.76 -2.20 7.20
N GLY A 36 2.82 -2.49 6.44
CA GLY A 36 4.04 -1.68 6.41
C GLY A 36 4.29 -1.02 5.07
N HIS A 37 4.63 -1.81 4.06
CA HIS A 37 5.14 -1.24 2.82
C HIS A 37 4.94 -2.12 1.58
N HIS A 38 5.15 -1.49 0.41
CA HIS A 38 5.44 -2.15 -0.86
C HIS A 38 6.89 -1.88 -1.25
N HIS A 39 7.56 -2.85 -1.82
CA HIS A 39 8.87 -2.68 -2.40
C HIS A 39 8.81 -2.92 -3.91
N LEU A 40 9.11 -1.87 -4.68
CA LEU A 40 9.05 -1.89 -6.13
C LEU A 40 10.45 -1.95 -6.74
N ASN A 41 10.67 -2.89 -7.66
CA ASN A 41 11.83 -2.88 -8.54
C ASN A 41 11.54 -1.99 -9.74
N THR A 42 12.49 -1.16 -10.14
CA THR A 42 12.33 -0.28 -11.29
C THR A 42 13.67 0.05 -11.94
N ALA A 43 13.67 0.21 -13.25
CA ALA A 43 14.78 0.81 -13.98
C ALA A 43 14.61 2.33 -14.14
N ASN A 44 13.42 2.89 -13.80
CA ASN A 44 13.09 4.30 -14.04
C ASN A 44 12.47 4.97 -12.80
N MET A 45 13.32 5.44 -11.91
CA MET A 45 12.92 6.19 -10.70
C MET A 45 12.10 7.45 -11.02
N ALA A 46 12.39 8.15 -12.11
CA ALA A 46 11.66 9.36 -12.48
C ALA A 46 10.20 9.03 -12.82
N ALA A 47 9.95 7.93 -13.53
CA ALA A 47 8.59 7.48 -13.81
C ALA A 47 7.84 7.07 -12.53
N GLN A 48 8.52 6.39 -11.60
CA GLN A 48 7.92 6.02 -10.30
C GLN A 48 7.54 7.26 -9.48
N LYS A 49 8.43 8.25 -9.37
CA LYS A 49 8.14 9.53 -8.69
C LYS A 49 6.98 10.25 -9.38
N LYS A 50 6.98 10.34 -10.72
CA LYS A 50 5.87 10.96 -11.47
C LYS A 50 4.53 10.26 -11.18
N PHE A 51 4.52 8.92 -11.05
CA PHE A 51 3.30 8.19 -10.74
C PHE A 51 2.89 8.36 -9.28
N PHE A 52 3.73 7.94 -8.34
CA PHE A 52 3.33 7.89 -6.93
C PHE A 52 3.29 9.26 -6.26
N VAL A 53 4.17 10.22 -6.64
CA VAL A 53 4.19 11.57 -6.04
C VAL A 53 3.31 12.53 -6.83
N ASP A 54 3.67 12.79 -8.10
CA ASP A 54 3.00 13.86 -8.86
C ASP A 54 1.56 13.49 -9.23
N THR A 55 1.29 12.20 -9.54
CA THR A 55 -0.03 11.74 -9.96
C THR A 55 -0.88 11.32 -8.77
N LEU A 56 -0.41 10.42 -7.92
CA LEU A 56 -1.23 9.92 -6.80
C LEU A 56 -1.20 10.86 -5.59
N GLY A 57 -0.20 11.71 -5.44
CA GLY A 57 -0.11 12.68 -4.35
C GLY A 57 0.56 12.12 -3.09
N GLY A 58 1.36 11.07 -3.23
CA GLY A 58 2.22 10.58 -2.15
C GLY A 58 3.31 11.59 -1.80
N LYS A 59 3.74 11.57 -0.56
CA LYS A 59 4.79 12.46 -0.04
C LYS A 59 6.16 11.80 -0.20
N LEU A 60 7.06 12.44 -0.95
CA LEU A 60 8.45 11.99 -1.02
C LEU A 60 9.17 12.35 0.28
N VAL A 61 9.78 11.37 0.91
CA VAL A 61 10.59 11.54 2.14
C VAL A 61 11.89 10.76 2.02
N THR A 62 12.87 11.09 2.88
CA THR A 62 14.13 10.35 2.99
C THR A 62 14.24 9.72 4.36
N ILE A 63 14.75 8.51 4.42
CA ILE A 63 14.95 7.76 5.66
C ILE A 63 16.38 7.27 5.79
N GLY A 64 16.78 7.02 7.02
CA GLY A 64 18.10 6.48 7.34
C GLY A 64 19.27 7.43 7.11
N THR A 65 20.45 6.95 7.38
CA THR A 65 21.70 7.72 7.27
C THR A 65 22.21 7.85 5.82
N ASN A 66 21.71 7.02 4.93
CA ASN A 66 22.02 7.02 3.50
C ASN A 66 21.01 7.80 2.64
N ASN A 67 20.07 8.50 3.28
CA ASN A 67 19.03 9.29 2.61
C ASN A 67 18.23 8.48 1.58
N THR A 68 17.79 7.27 1.95
CA THR A 68 16.95 6.44 1.08
C THR A 68 15.62 7.14 0.82
N GLU A 69 15.32 7.44 -0.45
CA GLU A 69 14.05 8.04 -0.85
C GLU A 69 12.93 7.00 -0.85
N ILE A 70 11.82 7.32 -0.22
CA ILE A 70 10.58 6.54 -0.21
C ILE A 70 9.39 7.46 -0.44
N VAL A 71 8.25 6.89 -0.79
CA VAL A 71 6.98 7.64 -0.88
C VAL A 71 6.05 7.19 0.22
N GLU A 72 5.54 8.15 0.99
CA GLU A 72 4.54 7.93 2.03
C GLU A 72 3.12 8.15 1.53
N PHE A 73 2.24 7.22 1.88
CA PHE A 73 0.80 7.41 1.91
C PHE A 73 0.28 7.03 3.30
N PRO A 74 -0.92 7.47 3.70
CA PRO A 74 -1.54 6.95 4.90
C PRO A 74 -1.60 5.43 4.86
N ASN A 75 -1.07 4.77 5.89
CA ASN A 75 -0.99 3.33 6.12
C ASN A 75 -0.05 2.53 5.18
N VAL A 76 0.77 3.16 4.34
CA VAL A 76 1.75 2.42 3.54
C VAL A 76 2.94 3.28 3.13
N LEU A 77 4.12 2.67 3.14
CA LEU A 77 5.34 3.22 2.56
C LEU A 77 5.64 2.51 1.24
N ILE A 78 6.10 3.26 0.24
CA ILE A 78 6.55 2.69 -1.04
C ILE A 78 8.05 2.84 -1.13
N PHE A 79 8.75 1.72 -1.10
CA PHE A 79 10.20 1.63 -1.33
C PHE A 79 10.46 1.36 -2.79
N PHE A 80 11.57 1.89 -3.29
CA PHE A 80 12.03 1.64 -4.65
C PHE A 80 13.45 1.08 -4.62
N ARG A 81 13.67 0.01 -5.36
CA ARG A 81 15.00 -0.48 -5.67
C ARG A 81 15.31 -0.20 -7.13
N GLN A 82 16.14 0.79 -7.37
CA GLN A 82 16.68 1.04 -8.70
C GLN A 82 17.72 -0.04 -9.00
N ALA A 83 17.34 -0.95 -9.87
CA ALA A 83 18.15 -2.10 -10.26
C ALA A 83 17.94 -2.38 -11.76
N GLN A 84 18.21 -3.60 -12.18
CA GLN A 84 17.79 -4.09 -13.50
C GLN A 84 16.27 -3.99 -13.65
N ALA A 85 15.78 -3.85 -14.87
CA ALA A 85 14.35 -3.87 -15.16
C ALA A 85 13.71 -5.10 -14.54
N PRO A 86 12.53 -4.97 -13.92
CA PRO A 86 11.83 -6.11 -13.35
C PRO A 86 11.47 -7.13 -14.44
N THR A 87 11.35 -8.40 -14.05
CA THR A 87 11.05 -9.50 -14.99
C THR A 87 9.61 -9.46 -15.50
N GLY A 88 8.81 -8.50 -15.07
CA GLY A 88 7.43 -8.21 -15.52
C GLY A 88 6.63 -7.48 -14.45
N GLY A 89 5.42 -7.08 -14.81
CA GLY A 89 4.49 -6.36 -13.95
C GLY A 89 3.82 -7.21 -12.86
N THR A 90 2.76 -6.68 -12.25
CA THR A 90 2.05 -7.37 -11.16
C THR A 90 0.99 -8.36 -11.66
N ARG A 91 0.43 -8.14 -12.86
CA ARG A 91 -0.55 -9.06 -13.42
C ARG A 91 0.03 -10.46 -13.64
N GLY A 92 -0.72 -11.49 -13.26
CA GLY A 92 -0.25 -12.89 -13.32
C GLY A 92 0.70 -13.30 -12.19
N THR A 93 0.94 -12.44 -11.20
CA THR A 93 1.65 -12.82 -9.97
C THR A 93 0.67 -13.13 -8.83
N THR A 94 1.18 -13.69 -7.73
CA THR A 94 0.37 -13.95 -6.52
C THR A 94 -0.21 -12.65 -5.93
N VAL A 95 0.45 -11.50 -6.07
CA VAL A 95 -0.09 -10.17 -5.76
C VAL A 95 -0.44 -9.46 -7.07
N ASN A 96 -1.68 -9.61 -7.50
CA ASN A 96 -2.15 -9.09 -8.78
C ASN A 96 -2.14 -7.56 -8.84
N HIS A 97 -2.52 -6.90 -7.76
CA HIS A 97 -2.52 -5.43 -7.66
C HIS A 97 -2.54 -4.93 -6.21
N ILE A 98 -2.24 -3.66 -6.08
CA ILE A 98 -2.38 -2.89 -4.86
C ILE A 98 -3.52 -1.88 -5.02
N GLY A 99 -4.27 -1.64 -3.96
CA GLY A 99 -5.44 -0.77 -3.99
C GLY A 99 -5.31 0.41 -3.05
N PHE A 100 -5.70 1.57 -3.56
CA PHE A 100 -5.87 2.79 -2.77
C PHE A 100 -7.34 3.19 -2.77
N SER A 101 -7.80 3.82 -1.69
CA SER A 101 -9.12 4.45 -1.67
C SER A 101 -9.00 5.96 -1.83
N VAL A 102 -10.00 6.53 -2.49
CA VAL A 102 -10.15 7.97 -2.73
C VAL A 102 -11.61 8.39 -2.48
N PRO A 103 -11.89 9.64 -2.11
CA PRO A 103 -13.27 10.08 -1.87
C PRO A 103 -14.11 10.20 -3.17
N ASP A 104 -13.49 10.49 -4.31
CA ASP A 104 -14.11 10.58 -5.64
C ASP A 104 -13.12 10.09 -6.70
N LEU A 105 -13.55 9.15 -7.54
CA LEU A 105 -12.72 8.58 -8.60
C LEU A 105 -12.48 9.54 -9.78
N ARG A 106 -13.41 10.43 -10.08
CA ARG A 106 -13.33 11.29 -11.28
C ARG A 106 -12.08 12.18 -11.30
N PRO A 107 -11.74 12.91 -10.23
CA PRO A 107 -10.51 13.69 -10.19
C PRO A 107 -9.24 12.82 -10.28
N MET A 108 -9.25 11.61 -9.67
CA MET A 108 -8.11 10.69 -9.72
C MET A 108 -7.91 10.15 -11.14
N VAL A 109 -8.96 9.67 -11.80
CA VAL A 109 -8.92 9.21 -13.19
C VAL A 109 -8.44 10.32 -14.13
N ALA A 110 -8.97 11.54 -13.97
CA ALA A 110 -8.53 12.69 -14.77
C ALA A 110 -7.04 12.99 -14.57
N LYS A 111 -6.55 12.93 -13.32
CA LYS A 111 -5.15 13.19 -12.98
C LYS A 111 -4.21 12.12 -13.54
N VAL A 112 -4.59 10.84 -13.44
CA VAL A 112 -3.84 9.72 -14.03
C VAL A 112 -3.67 9.92 -15.54
N LYS A 113 -4.76 10.23 -16.26
CA LYS A 113 -4.75 10.46 -17.71
C LYS A 113 -3.94 11.71 -18.09
N ALA A 114 -4.12 12.81 -17.37
CA ALA A 114 -3.38 14.06 -17.61
C ALA A 114 -1.87 13.92 -17.45
N ASN A 115 -1.42 13.01 -16.56
CA ASN A 115 0.00 12.68 -16.38
C ASN A 115 0.52 11.63 -17.37
N GLY A 116 -0.32 11.15 -18.29
CA GLY A 116 0.06 10.24 -19.38
C GLY A 116 0.09 8.75 -18.97
N PHE A 117 -0.53 8.39 -17.86
CA PHE A 117 -0.68 6.99 -17.47
C PHE A 117 -1.97 6.37 -18.00
N GLN A 118 -1.93 5.08 -18.28
CA GLN A 118 -3.03 4.35 -18.89
C GLN A 118 -4.06 3.93 -17.85
N MET A 119 -5.34 4.18 -18.14
CA MET A 119 -6.46 3.53 -17.47
C MET A 119 -6.75 2.19 -18.15
N ILE A 120 -6.96 1.15 -17.34
CA ILE A 120 -7.22 -0.22 -17.81
C ILE A 120 -8.53 -0.78 -17.22
N THR A 121 -9.41 0.08 -16.72
CA THR A 121 -10.65 -0.32 -16.04
C THR A 121 -11.54 -1.20 -16.90
N SER A 122 -11.65 -0.91 -18.20
CA SER A 122 -12.52 -1.66 -19.12
C SER A 122 -12.10 -3.12 -19.31
N THR A 123 -10.82 -3.42 -19.12
CA THR A 123 -10.27 -4.80 -19.23
C THR A 123 -10.18 -5.52 -17.90
N GLU A 124 -10.10 -4.76 -16.80
CA GLU A 124 -9.82 -5.31 -15.46
C GLU A 124 -11.03 -5.37 -14.53
N ALA A 125 -12.19 -4.87 -14.97
CA ALA A 125 -13.43 -4.88 -14.20
C ALA A 125 -14.55 -5.68 -14.89
N PRO A 126 -14.40 -7.00 -15.12
CA PRO A 126 -15.39 -7.80 -15.80
C PRO A 126 -16.72 -7.80 -15.06
N GLY A 127 -17.84 -7.80 -15.81
CA GLY A 127 -19.19 -7.83 -15.26
C GLY A 127 -19.68 -6.50 -14.65
N ARG A 128 -18.88 -5.43 -14.74
CA ARG A 128 -19.28 -4.07 -14.31
C ARG A 128 -19.58 -3.18 -15.52
N GLU A 129 -20.52 -2.28 -15.38
CA GLU A 129 -20.68 -1.18 -16.33
C GLU A 129 -19.52 -0.21 -16.16
N VAL A 130 -18.81 0.08 -17.25
CA VAL A 130 -17.67 1.01 -17.25
C VAL A 130 -18.04 2.24 -18.07
N LYS A 131 -17.97 3.41 -17.42
CA LYS A 131 -18.16 4.72 -18.04
C LYS A 131 -17.02 5.65 -17.60
N ASP A 132 -16.42 6.35 -18.54
CA ASP A 132 -15.33 7.32 -18.30
C ASP A 132 -14.17 6.72 -17.48
N ASP A 133 -13.77 5.47 -17.77
CA ASP A 133 -12.77 4.67 -17.04
C ASP A 133 -13.13 4.36 -15.58
N ILE A 134 -14.38 4.51 -15.17
CA ILE A 134 -14.89 4.15 -13.85
C ILE A 134 -15.87 2.99 -14.00
N ALA A 135 -15.62 1.91 -13.27
CA ALA A 135 -16.51 0.78 -13.17
C ALA A 135 -17.50 0.98 -12.01
N GLY A 136 -18.79 0.94 -12.30
CA GLY A 136 -19.86 1.01 -11.32
C GLY A 136 -19.81 -0.16 -10.31
N PRO A 137 -20.61 -0.10 -9.23
CA PRO A 137 -20.68 -1.18 -8.24
C PRO A 137 -21.29 -2.46 -8.85
N LEU A 138 -20.81 -3.64 -8.42
CA LEU A 138 -21.38 -4.93 -8.82
C LEU A 138 -22.79 -5.13 -8.28
N GLN A 139 -23.14 -4.48 -7.17
CA GLN A 139 -24.45 -4.56 -6.51
C GLN A 139 -24.76 -3.22 -5.84
N PRO A 140 -26.04 -2.91 -5.59
CA PRO A 140 -26.42 -1.68 -4.91
C PRO A 140 -25.70 -1.50 -3.58
N GLY A 141 -25.16 -0.30 -3.34
CA GLY A 141 -24.38 0.01 -2.13
C GLY A 141 -22.91 -0.43 -2.15
N GLY A 142 -22.47 -1.12 -3.20
CA GLY A 142 -21.06 -1.43 -3.41
C GLY A 142 -20.24 -0.23 -3.85
N ALA A 143 -18.91 -0.37 -3.84
CA ALA A 143 -18.00 0.68 -4.28
C ALA A 143 -17.82 0.70 -5.81
N SER A 144 -17.70 1.89 -6.38
CA SER A 144 -17.14 2.10 -7.72
C SER A 144 -15.62 1.95 -7.64
N ILE A 145 -15.03 1.51 -8.74
CA ILE A 145 -13.59 1.28 -8.84
C ILE A 145 -13.04 1.79 -10.17
N ALA A 146 -11.72 2.01 -10.20
CA ALA A 146 -10.99 2.28 -11.43
C ALA A 146 -9.61 1.62 -11.37
N PHE A 147 -9.05 1.23 -12.52
CA PHE A 147 -7.73 0.62 -12.59
C PHE A 147 -6.80 1.43 -13.48
N ALA A 148 -5.59 1.66 -12.99
CA ALA A 148 -4.50 2.26 -13.76
C ALA A 148 -3.32 1.32 -13.85
N LEU A 149 -2.52 1.51 -14.91
CA LEU A 149 -1.23 0.86 -15.07
C LEU A 149 -0.14 1.88 -14.76
N GLY A 150 0.55 1.67 -13.66
CA GLY A 150 1.72 2.45 -13.27
C GLY A 150 2.99 2.01 -14.02
N PRO A 151 4.14 2.64 -13.73
CA PRO A 151 5.41 2.24 -14.33
C PRO A 151 5.74 0.77 -14.06
N ASP A 152 6.48 0.17 -14.96
CA ASP A 152 6.88 -1.24 -14.90
C ASP A 152 5.68 -2.21 -14.82
N ASP A 153 4.50 -1.80 -15.33
CA ASP A 153 3.25 -2.56 -15.32
C ASP A 153 2.74 -2.92 -13.91
N VAL A 154 2.96 -2.03 -12.93
CA VAL A 154 2.31 -2.13 -11.63
C VAL A 154 0.84 -1.77 -11.76
N LYS A 155 -0.05 -2.75 -11.60
CA LYS A 155 -1.49 -2.52 -11.60
C LYS A 155 -1.93 -1.91 -10.28
N VAL A 156 -2.66 -0.81 -10.35
CA VAL A 156 -3.20 -0.08 -9.19
C VAL A 156 -4.71 0.04 -9.33
N GLU A 157 -5.44 -0.35 -8.28
CA GLU A 157 -6.88 -0.13 -8.14
C GLU A 157 -7.16 1.11 -7.31
N PHE A 158 -8.12 1.91 -7.73
CA PHE A 158 -8.72 2.97 -6.93
C PHE A 158 -10.14 2.59 -6.56
N VAL A 159 -10.47 2.70 -5.27
CA VAL A 159 -11.79 2.38 -4.71
C VAL A 159 -12.43 3.66 -4.20
N GLU A 160 -13.67 3.95 -4.59
CA GLU A 160 -14.39 5.12 -4.11
C GLU A 160 -14.93 4.91 -2.70
N VAL A 161 -14.48 5.73 -1.74
CA VAL A 161 -14.96 5.76 -0.35
C VAL A 161 -15.42 7.19 -0.03
N LYS A 162 -16.68 7.50 -0.32
CA LYS A 162 -17.25 8.87 -0.29
C LYS A 162 -17.07 9.61 1.04
N GLN A 163 -17.04 8.90 2.17
CA GLN A 163 -16.88 9.49 3.50
C GLN A 163 -15.42 9.65 3.92
N GLN A 164 -14.48 9.26 3.06
CA GLN A 164 -13.06 9.42 3.34
C GLN A 164 -12.67 10.89 3.42
N THR A 165 -11.95 11.27 4.46
CA THR A 165 -11.53 12.66 4.72
C THR A 165 -10.12 12.97 4.19
N VAL A 166 -9.31 11.94 3.91
CA VAL A 166 -7.98 12.08 3.32
C VAL A 166 -8.06 11.89 1.80
N PRO A 167 -7.22 12.57 1.01
CA PRO A 167 -7.30 12.51 -0.46
C PRO A 167 -7.10 11.10 -1.02
N ILE A 168 -6.20 10.33 -0.41
CA ILE A 168 -5.85 8.96 -0.79
C ILE A 168 -5.29 8.23 0.42
N THR A 169 -5.56 6.92 0.53
CA THR A 169 -4.96 6.06 1.55
C THR A 169 -4.85 4.63 1.05
N MET A 170 -3.94 3.83 1.64
CA MET A 170 -3.90 2.38 1.39
C MET A 170 -5.26 1.76 1.69
N HIS A 171 -5.72 0.88 0.81
CA HIS A 171 -7.00 0.18 0.95
C HIS A 171 -6.81 -1.33 1.04
N HIS A 172 -6.15 -1.94 0.05
CA HIS A 172 -6.01 -3.39 0.04
C HIS A 172 -4.80 -3.89 -0.76
N VAL A 173 -4.41 -5.13 -0.49
CA VAL A 173 -3.59 -5.97 -1.36
C VAL A 173 -4.48 -7.05 -1.94
N HIS A 174 -4.45 -7.24 -3.26
CA HIS A 174 -5.28 -8.22 -3.92
C HIS A 174 -4.46 -9.39 -4.44
N PHE A 175 -4.64 -10.51 -3.78
CA PHE A 175 -4.01 -11.78 -4.15
C PHE A 175 -4.88 -12.54 -5.15
N PHE A 176 -4.22 -13.19 -6.09
CA PHE A 176 -4.85 -14.12 -7.03
C PHE A 176 -4.19 -15.49 -6.90
N ASN A 177 -5.00 -16.54 -6.68
CA ASN A 177 -4.49 -17.90 -6.58
C ASN A 177 -5.63 -18.92 -6.83
N PRO A 178 -5.37 -20.05 -7.51
CA PRO A 178 -6.37 -21.12 -7.61
C PRO A 178 -6.82 -21.68 -6.25
N LYS A 179 -5.96 -21.57 -5.22
CA LYS A 179 -6.23 -21.98 -3.84
C LYS A 179 -6.44 -20.77 -2.91
N ASN A 180 -7.24 -19.82 -3.35
CA ASN A 180 -7.43 -18.56 -2.66
C ASN A 180 -7.96 -18.70 -1.21
N THR A 181 -8.81 -19.70 -0.93
CA THR A 181 -9.30 -19.99 0.42
C THR A 181 -8.20 -20.51 1.35
N ASP A 182 -7.36 -21.42 0.84
CA ASP A 182 -6.21 -21.93 1.60
C ASP A 182 -5.22 -20.79 1.89
N MET A 183 -5.04 -19.88 0.90
CA MET A 183 -4.20 -18.71 1.04
C MET A 183 -4.74 -17.78 2.14
N GLN A 184 -6.03 -17.44 2.15
CA GLN A 184 -6.65 -16.69 3.24
C GLN A 184 -6.40 -17.34 4.60
N ALA A 185 -6.66 -18.65 4.72
CA ALA A 185 -6.49 -19.37 5.98
C ALA A 185 -5.03 -19.31 6.48
N TRP A 186 -4.07 -19.36 5.57
CA TRP A 186 -2.65 -19.23 5.90
C TRP A 186 -2.31 -17.82 6.45
N TYR A 187 -2.80 -16.75 5.81
CA TYR A 187 -2.59 -15.37 6.29
C TYR A 187 -3.29 -15.12 7.64
N VAL A 188 -4.48 -15.71 7.86
CA VAL A 188 -5.17 -15.71 9.16
C VAL A 188 -4.31 -16.37 10.24
N LYS A 189 -3.80 -17.58 9.97
CA LYS A 189 -2.98 -18.35 10.92
C LYS A 189 -1.63 -17.68 11.19
N THR A 190 -0.96 -17.21 10.14
CA THR A 190 0.43 -16.74 10.22
C THR A 190 0.52 -15.32 10.75
N PHE A 191 -0.29 -14.41 10.23
CA PHE A 191 -0.24 -12.98 10.55
C PHE A 191 -1.38 -12.49 11.45
N GLY A 192 -2.34 -13.36 11.79
CA GLY A 192 -3.47 -12.98 12.62
C GLY A 192 -4.49 -12.09 11.90
N ALA A 193 -4.54 -12.15 10.57
CA ALA A 193 -5.55 -11.43 9.80
C ALA A 193 -6.95 -11.86 10.23
N LYS A 194 -7.85 -10.89 10.44
CA LYS A 194 -9.23 -11.18 10.83
C LYS A 194 -10.05 -11.57 9.60
N PRO A 195 -10.54 -12.81 9.48
CA PRO A 195 -11.28 -13.23 8.31
C PRO A 195 -12.57 -12.42 8.17
N ARG A 196 -12.86 -11.99 6.94
CA ARG A 196 -14.07 -11.27 6.59
C ARG A 196 -14.89 -12.12 5.62
N SER A 197 -16.16 -12.31 5.95
CA SER A 197 -17.15 -13.02 5.13
C SER A 197 -18.15 -12.06 4.49
N GLY A 198 -18.89 -12.54 3.49
CA GLY A 198 -19.98 -11.77 2.86
C GLY A 198 -19.57 -10.92 1.64
N GLY A 199 -18.33 -11.02 1.19
CA GLY A 199 -17.86 -10.41 -0.07
C GLY A 199 -17.88 -11.39 -1.25
N ALA A 200 -17.49 -10.91 -2.43
CA ALA A 200 -17.39 -11.72 -3.66
C ALA A 200 -16.24 -12.76 -3.61
N PHE A 201 -15.32 -12.63 -2.67
CA PHE A 201 -14.16 -13.51 -2.48
C PHE A 201 -13.74 -13.51 -0.99
N PRO A 202 -12.99 -14.53 -0.54
CA PRO A 202 -12.39 -14.54 0.79
C PRO A 202 -11.53 -13.30 1.03
N ALA A 203 -11.59 -12.75 2.23
CA ALA A 203 -10.78 -11.61 2.63
C ALA A 203 -10.35 -11.74 4.09
N GLY A 204 -9.31 -10.99 4.48
CA GLY A 204 -8.85 -10.89 5.86
C GLY A 204 -8.32 -9.48 6.12
N ASP A 205 -8.60 -8.93 7.31
CA ASP A 205 -8.21 -7.58 7.65
C ASP A 205 -7.03 -7.59 8.63
N LEU A 206 -6.03 -6.80 8.34
CA LEU A 206 -4.98 -6.39 9.26
C LEU A 206 -5.09 -4.88 9.49
N PRO A 207 -4.62 -4.35 10.62
CA PRO A 207 -4.54 -2.90 10.79
C PRO A 207 -3.80 -2.26 9.61
N GLY A 208 -4.45 -1.29 8.97
CA GLY A 208 -3.91 -0.55 7.81
C GLY A 208 -4.19 -1.16 6.43
N VAL A 209 -4.73 -2.39 6.32
CA VAL A 209 -4.96 -3.02 5.01
C VAL A 209 -6.05 -4.09 5.04
N ALA A 210 -6.80 -4.23 3.96
CA ALA A 210 -7.57 -5.42 3.65
C ALA A 210 -6.73 -6.35 2.75
N LEU A 211 -6.72 -7.65 3.04
CA LEU A 211 -6.13 -8.69 2.21
C LEU A 211 -7.27 -9.40 1.47
N ASN A 212 -7.34 -9.23 0.16
CA ASN A 212 -8.37 -9.79 -0.69
C ASN A 212 -7.80 -11.00 -1.46
N PHE A 213 -8.53 -12.11 -1.52
CA PHE A 213 -8.06 -13.36 -2.12
C PHE A 213 -9.03 -13.82 -3.20
N SER A 214 -8.76 -13.48 -4.46
CA SER A 214 -9.58 -13.92 -5.60
C SER A 214 -9.06 -15.24 -6.19
N PRO A 215 -9.97 -16.06 -6.73
CA PRO A 215 -9.55 -17.24 -7.49
C PRO A 215 -8.86 -16.80 -8.80
N SER A 216 -7.84 -17.55 -9.21
CA SER A 216 -7.26 -17.46 -10.55
C SER A 216 -7.52 -18.77 -11.29
N THR A 217 -7.92 -18.68 -12.54
CA THR A 217 -8.03 -19.87 -13.43
C THR A 217 -6.66 -20.30 -13.93
N ASP A 218 -5.73 -19.34 -14.06
CA ASP A 218 -4.39 -19.60 -14.56
C ASP A 218 -3.38 -19.70 -13.40
N PRO A 219 -2.31 -20.47 -13.58
CA PRO A 219 -1.19 -20.46 -12.64
C PRO A 219 -0.64 -19.05 -12.47
N VAL A 220 -0.34 -18.67 -11.23
CA VAL A 220 0.33 -17.41 -10.90
C VAL A 220 1.81 -17.65 -10.63
N VAL A 221 2.64 -16.62 -10.88
CA VAL A 221 4.07 -16.68 -10.59
C VAL A 221 4.39 -15.93 -9.28
N ALA A 222 5.56 -16.24 -8.72
CA ALA A 222 6.08 -15.56 -7.54
C ALA A 222 6.30 -14.06 -7.79
N THR A 223 6.27 -13.24 -6.72
CA THR A 223 6.47 -11.80 -6.81
C THR A 223 7.95 -11.39 -6.89
N GLN A 224 8.85 -12.18 -6.29
CA GLN A 224 10.28 -11.83 -6.21
C GLN A 224 10.88 -11.60 -7.60
N GLY A 225 11.54 -10.45 -7.78
CA GLY A 225 12.12 -10.02 -9.06
C GLY A 225 11.14 -9.36 -10.03
N ARG A 226 9.84 -9.28 -9.69
CA ARG A 226 8.81 -8.58 -10.47
C ARG A 226 8.78 -7.10 -10.09
N ALA A 227 7.94 -6.31 -10.77
CA ALA A 227 7.79 -4.88 -10.49
C ALA A 227 7.36 -4.62 -9.04
N LEU A 228 6.37 -5.35 -8.51
CA LEU A 228 6.14 -5.47 -7.07
C LEU A 228 6.91 -6.71 -6.58
N ASP A 229 8.09 -6.48 -6.01
CA ASP A 229 8.98 -7.55 -5.55
C ASP A 229 8.44 -8.22 -4.29
N HIS A 230 8.04 -7.42 -3.31
CA HIS A 230 7.46 -7.91 -2.07
C HIS A 230 6.51 -6.90 -1.42
N ILE A 231 5.68 -7.42 -0.55
CA ILE A 231 4.87 -6.67 0.41
C ILE A 231 5.53 -6.74 1.78
N GLY A 232 5.28 -5.76 2.64
CA GLY A 232 5.88 -5.70 3.96
C GLY A 232 4.87 -5.52 5.08
N PHE A 233 5.15 -6.20 6.20
CA PHE A 233 4.40 -6.05 7.45
C PHE A 233 5.32 -5.48 8.53
N GLU A 234 4.84 -4.48 9.26
CA GLU A 234 5.52 -3.97 10.44
C GLU A 234 5.11 -4.80 11.66
N VAL A 235 6.09 -5.30 12.41
CA VAL A 235 5.93 -6.24 13.52
C VAL A 235 6.51 -5.63 14.79
N LYS A 236 5.78 -5.68 15.89
CA LYS A 236 6.17 -5.07 17.15
C LYS A 236 7.44 -5.68 17.79
N ASP A 237 7.63 -6.99 17.66
CA ASP A 237 8.78 -7.75 18.16
C ASP A 237 9.16 -8.78 17.10
N LEU A 238 9.95 -8.33 16.14
CA LEU A 238 10.27 -9.12 14.96
C LEU A 238 11.12 -10.35 15.31
N GLU A 239 12.04 -10.24 16.28
CA GLU A 239 12.88 -11.38 16.65
C GLU A 239 12.04 -12.52 17.27
N ALA A 240 11.12 -12.18 18.18
CA ALA A 240 10.19 -13.16 18.76
C ALA A 240 9.24 -13.74 17.69
N PHE A 241 8.78 -12.90 16.76
CA PHE A 241 7.93 -13.35 15.67
C PHE A 241 8.64 -14.31 14.72
N CYS A 242 9.91 -14.08 14.39
CA CYS A 242 10.71 -15.00 13.60
C CYS A 242 10.86 -16.37 14.28
N LYS A 243 11.15 -16.39 15.59
CA LYS A 243 11.20 -17.65 16.37
C LYS A 243 9.87 -18.41 16.34
N LYS A 244 8.75 -17.68 16.41
CA LYS A 244 7.42 -18.28 16.27
C LYS A 244 7.21 -18.89 14.88
N LEU A 245 7.57 -18.18 13.81
CA LEU A 245 7.45 -18.69 12.45
C LEU A 245 8.25 -19.97 12.24
N GLU A 246 9.49 -20.01 12.74
CA GLU A 246 10.35 -21.21 12.68
C GLU A 246 9.75 -22.37 13.48
N ALA A 247 9.19 -22.12 14.67
CA ALA A 247 8.48 -23.12 15.47
C ALA A 247 7.21 -23.64 14.77
N ASP A 248 6.54 -22.80 13.98
CA ASP A 248 5.40 -23.19 13.16
C ASP A 248 5.83 -23.91 11.84
N GLY A 249 7.13 -24.13 11.63
CA GLY A 249 7.69 -24.79 10.45
C GLY A 249 7.85 -23.89 9.22
N ILE A 250 7.73 -22.57 9.38
CA ILE A 250 7.93 -21.60 8.29
C ILE A 250 9.41 -21.21 8.22
N LYS A 251 10.04 -21.51 7.08
CA LYS A 251 11.45 -21.18 6.86
C LYS A 251 11.64 -19.70 6.54
N LEU A 252 12.58 -19.04 7.22
CA LEU A 252 13.00 -17.69 6.88
C LEU A 252 13.84 -17.72 5.59
N ALA A 253 13.43 -16.94 4.59
CA ALA A 253 14.22 -16.72 3.36
C ALA A 253 15.43 -15.82 3.64
N VAL A 254 15.23 -14.82 4.53
CA VAL A 254 16.31 -14.03 5.13
C VAL A 254 16.09 -14.01 6.63
N PRO A 255 17.06 -14.49 7.45
CA PRO A 255 16.96 -14.46 8.91
C PRO A 255 16.84 -13.04 9.46
N TYR A 256 16.28 -12.95 10.68
CA TYR A 256 16.27 -11.69 11.43
C TYR A 256 17.64 -11.02 11.42
N ARG A 257 17.67 -9.75 11.07
CA ARG A 257 18.86 -8.92 11.16
C ARG A 257 18.51 -7.44 11.31
N LYS A 258 19.37 -6.70 12.00
CA LYS A 258 19.28 -5.23 12.06
C LYS A 258 19.86 -4.60 10.80
N VAL A 259 19.29 -3.47 10.40
CA VAL A 259 19.75 -2.60 9.31
C VAL A 259 20.04 -1.22 9.90
N PRO A 260 21.23 -1.01 10.50
CA PRO A 260 21.55 0.21 11.24
C PRO A 260 21.41 1.48 10.42
N ALA A 261 21.71 1.40 9.12
CA ALA A 261 21.58 2.54 8.19
C ALA A 261 20.14 3.06 8.07
N LEU A 262 19.15 2.21 8.28
CA LEU A 262 17.72 2.59 8.27
C LEU A 262 17.11 2.68 9.67
N GLY A 263 17.83 2.21 10.71
CA GLY A 263 17.32 2.17 12.07
C GLY A 263 16.24 1.12 12.31
N ILE A 264 16.14 0.09 11.45
CA ILE A 264 15.11 -0.95 11.51
C ILE A 264 15.72 -2.34 11.66
N ALA A 265 14.89 -3.33 11.97
CA ALA A 265 15.19 -4.74 11.77
C ALA A 265 14.34 -5.33 10.66
N ILE A 266 14.83 -6.37 9.98
CA ILE A 266 14.16 -7.05 8.88
C ILE A 266 14.29 -8.56 8.98
N ALA A 267 13.33 -9.27 8.39
CA ALA A 267 13.37 -10.68 8.06
C ALA A 267 12.47 -10.95 6.86
N PHE A 268 12.70 -12.03 6.12
CA PHE A 268 11.87 -12.38 4.97
C PHE A 268 11.39 -13.81 5.01
N ILE A 269 10.20 -14.02 4.48
CA ILE A 269 9.66 -15.36 4.16
C ILE A 269 9.12 -15.35 2.73
N THR A 270 8.86 -16.53 2.20
CA THR A 270 8.03 -16.71 1.01
C THR A 270 6.82 -17.53 1.42
N ASP A 271 5.60 -17.08 1.08
CA ASP A 271 4.41 -17.85 1.33
C ASP A 271 4.35 -19.12 0.46
N PRO A 272 3.49 -20.09 0.75
CA PRO A 272 3.43 -21.34 -0.02
C PRO A 272 3.11 -21.18 -1.51
N TRP A 273 2.68 -20.00 -1.94
CA TRP A 273 2.29 -19.71 -3.33
C TRP A 273 3.27 -18.81 -4.07
N GLY A 274 4.31 -18.32 -3.40
CA GLY A 274 5.38 -17.54 -4.01
C GLY A 274 5.29 -16.03 -3.76
N THR A 275 4.45 -15.57 -2.84
CA THR A 275 4.51 -14.17 -2.39
C THR A 275 5.73 -13.97 -1.52
N TYR A 276 6.64 -13.10 -1.94
CA TYR A 276 7.78 -12.70 -1.12
C TYR A 276 7.32 -11.63 -0.12
N ILE A 277 7.64 -11.81 1.16
CA ILE A 277 7.11 -11.01 2.25
C ILE A 277 8.27 -10.55 3.13
N GLU A 278 8.43 -9.25 3.30
CA GLU A 278 9.30 -8.65 4.28
C GLU A 278 8.56 -8.40 5.59
N MET A 279 9.19 -8.70 6.69
CA MET A 279 8.74 -8.29 8.01
C MET A 279 9.75 -7.29 8.55
N THR A 280 9.26 -6.16 9.06
CA THR A 280 10.09 -5.06 9.57
C THR A 280 9.75 -4.75 11.02
N GLU A 281 10.67 -4.16 11.75
CA GLU A 281 10.44 -3.54 13.04
C GLU A 281 11.14 -2.18 13.06
N GLY A 282 10.37 -1.11 13.31
CA GLY A 282 10.87 0.26 13.43
C GLY A 282 10.48 1.20 12.30
N LEU A 283 9.77 0.74 11.25
CA LEU A 283 9.24 1.62 10.19
C LEU A 283 8.11 2.53 10.70
N ASP A 284 7.39 2.15 11.75
CA ASP A 284 6.38 2.99 12.40
C ASP A 284 6.96 4.26 13.06
N LYS A 285 8.29 4.36 13.14
CA LYS A 285 9.03 5.50 13.67
C LYS A 285 9.59 6.42 12.58
N VAL A 286 9.38 6.07 11.33
CA VAL A 286 9.75 6.91 10.18
C VAL A 286 8.89 8.17 10.21
N PRO A 287 9.50 9.40 10.11
CA PRO A 287 8.81 10.67 10.30
C PRO A 287 7.74 10.98 9.25
#